data_478940449749b80799b1f268b86cf000
#
_entry.id   478940449749b80799b1f268b86cf000
#
_cell.length_a   1.000
_cell.length_b   1.000
_cell.length_c   1.000
_cell.angle_alpha   90.00
_cell.angle_beta   90.00
_cell.angle_gamma   90.00
#
_symmetry.space_group_name_H-M   'P 1'
#
loop_
_entity.id
_entity.type
_entity.pdbx_description
1 polymer ?
#
loop_
_entity_poly.entity_id
_entity_poly.type
_entity_poly.pdbx_seq_one_letter_code
_entity_poly.pdbx_strand_id
1 'polypeptide(L)'
;GNVQLNALYVYDSAGKPVWYVLPGGAWNADFTTYSGALYQPTSAPLINYNKEQFKVGVPVGNISINFTSRSTATLQYLINGFSGQKSIQRQEFGRGTSPLNVGDMWWGGSAQDGWGISITQQAGILFGAWYTYGSDGKAIWYAMTDGTWTGNTYTGAFISTLSSPWVGATYNPNLLQPIPAGTMTLNFSDANNATMTYTFTAGPFAGTTQTKPIVRQPY
;
A
#
# COMPACT_ATOMS: atom_id res chain seq x y z
N GLY A 1 14.56 10.19 12.14
CA GLY A 1 15.30 8.96 11.89
C GLY A 1 15.58 8.76 10.41
N ASN A 2 16.61 7.98 10.08
CA ASN A 2 17.03 7.74 8.69
C ASN A 2 16.51 6.38 8.18
N VAL A 3 15.38 5.91 8.70
CA VAL A 3 14.77 4.64 8.29
C VAL A 3 13.54 4.93 7.43
N GLN A 4 13.36 4.15 6.36
CA GLN A 4 12.18 4.18 5.51
C GLN A 4 11.49 2.80 5.55
N LEU A 5 10.18 2.81 5.66
CA LEU A 5 9.34 1.69 5.28
C LEU A 5 8.91 1.89 3.83
N ASN A 6 9.16 0.91 2.98
CA ASN A 6 8.72 0.97 1.59
C ASN A 6 7.76 -0.18 1.31
N ALA A 7 6.60 0.12 0.77
CA ALA A 7 5.66 -0.85 0.25
C ALA A 7 5.62 -0.74 -1.29
N LEU A 8 5.79 -1.86 -1.96
CA LEU A 8 5.77 -1.97 -3.41
C LEU A 8 4.46 -2.65 -3.83
N TYR A 9 3.58 -1.92 -4.49
CA TYR A 9 2.28 -2.38 -4.98
C TYR A 9 2.39 -2.65 -6.48
N VAL A 10 2.35 -3.91 -6.86
CA VAL A 10 2.60 -4.36 -8.24
C VAL A 10 1.69 -5.52 -8.62
N TYR A 11 2.01 -6.20 -9.73
CA TYR A 11 1.23 -7.32 -10.25
C TYR A 11 2.12 -8.56 -10.41
N ASP A 12 1.58 -9.71 -10.02
CA ASP A 12 2.22 -11.01 -10.20
C ASP A 12 2.24 -11.46 -11.67
N SER A 13 2.74 -12.66 -11.93
CA SER A 13 2.80 -13.24 -13.28
C SER A 13 1.43 -13.49 -13.93
N ALA A 14 0.36 -13.52 -13.14
CA ALA A 14 -1.02 -13.64 -13.62
C ALA A 14 -1.73 -12.26 -13.72
N GLY A 15 -1.02 -11.17 -13.49
CA GLY A 15 -1.57 -9.82 -13.50
C GLY A 15 -2.44 -9.48 -12.29
N LYS A 16 -2.37 -10.26 -11.21
CA LYS A 16 -3.11 -10.01 -9.97
C LYS A 16 -2.33 -9.06 -9.05
N PRO A 17 -3.03 -8.24 -8.26
CA PRO A 17 -2.39 -7.34 -7.31
C PRO A 17 -1.60 -8.13 -6.27
N VAL A 18 -0.37 -7.75 -6.04
CA VAL A 18 0.52 -8.28 -5.01
C VAL A 18 1.31 -7.14 -4.40
N TRP A 19 1.62 -7.23 -3.11
CA TRP A 19 2.49 -6.25 -2.49
C TRP A 19 3.69 -6.91 -1.81
N TYR A 20 4.76 -6.13 -1.77
CA TYR A 20 5.99 -6.47 -1.09
C TYR A 20 6.35 -5.34 -0.11
N VAL A 21 7.11 -5.66 0.92
CA VAL A 21 7.56 -4.68 1.91
C VAL A 21 9.08 -4.76 2.11
N LEU A 22 9.70 -3.60 2.20
CA LEU A 22 11.02 -3.39 2.75
C LEU A 22 10.81 -2.71 4.11
N PRO A 23 10.83 -3.47 5.22
CA PRO A 23 10.49 -2.92 6.55
C PRO A 23 11.65 -2.16 7.20
N GLY A 24 12.84 -2.29 6.63
CA GLY A 24 14.03 -1.57 7.06
C GLY A 24 15.18 -1.82 6.09
N GLY A 25 15.96 -0.79 5.85
CA GLY A 25 17.11 -0.81 4.95
C GLY A 25 18.17 0.16 5.42
N ALA A 26 19.10 0.48 4.53
CA ALA A 26 20.17 1.42 4.81
C ALA A 26 20.35 2.42 3.64
N TRP A 27 20.71 3.63 4.01
CA TRP A 27 21.22 4.61 3.08
C TRP A 27 22.69 4.34 2.75
N ASN A 28 23.10 4.63 1.51
CA ASN A 28 24.52 4.74 1.17
C ASN A 28 25.16 5.96 1.88
N ALA A 29 26.47 6.08 1.79
CA ALA A 29 27.21 7.16 2.45
C ALA A 29 26.75 8.57 2.04
N ASP A 30 26.31 8.74 0.81
CA ASP A 30 25.90 10.04 0.24
C ASP A 30 24.40 10.34 0.42
N PHE A 31 23.64 9.46 1.09
CA PHE A 31 22.18 9.56 1.29
C PHE A 31 21.38 9.73 -0.01
N THR A 32 21.88 9.18 -1.10
CA THR A 32 21.22 9.21 -2.41
C THR A 32 20.50 7.90 -2.75
N THR A 33 20.92 6.79 -2.13
CA THR A 33 20.38 5.47 -2.41
C THR A 33 19.96 4.78 -1.10
N TYR A 34 18.71 4.33 -1.06
CA TYR A 34 18.18 3.49 0.01
C TYR A 34 17.97 2.07 -0.48
N SER A 35 18.45 1.07 0.25
CA SER A 35 18.34 -0.32 -0.18
C SER A 35 18.12 -1.27 0.99
N GLY A 36 17.50 -2.43 0.70
CA GLY A 36 17.30 -3.46 1.70
C GLY A 36 16.57 -4.69 1.16
N ALA A 37 16.39 -5.67 2.05
CA ALA A 37 15.70 -6.90 1.75
C ALA A 37 14.19 -6.66 1.57
N LEU A 38 13.61 -7.38 0.61
CA LEU A 38 12.20 -7.31 0.26
C LEU A 38 11.50 -8.60 0.70
N TYR A 39 10.33 -8.45 1.30
CA TYR A 39 9.51 -9.55 1.82
C TYR A 39 8.14 -9.55 1.18
N GLN A 40 7.54 -10.73 1.05
CA GLN A 40 6.14 -10.94 0.66
C GLN A 40 5.42 -11.64 1.81
N PRO A 41 4.76 -10.91 2.70
CA PRO A 41 4.08 -11.51 3.83
C PRO A 41 2.86 -12.33 3.44
N THR A 42 2.47 -13.24 4.34
CA THR A 42 1.20 -13.96 4.30
C THR A 42 0.49 -13.83 5.64
N SER A 43 -0.84 -13.94 5.65
CA SER A 43 -1.63 -13.86 6.87
C SER A 43 -3.00 -14.52 6.70
N ALA A 44 -3.82 -14.47 7.76
CA ALA A 44 -5.23 -14.78 7.67
C ALA A 44 -5.93 -13.87 6.66
N PRO A 45 -7.01 -14.33 6.02
CA PRO A 45 -7.86 -13.49 5.19
C PRO A 45 -8.34 -12.25 5.95
N LEU A 46 -8.42 -11.13 5.23
CA LEU A 46 -8.83 -9.83 5.74
C LEU A 46 -10.06 -9.86 6.66
N ILE A 47 -11.10 -10.61 6.26
CA ILE A 47 -12.38 -10.66 6.98
C ILE A 47 -12.32 -11.48 8.27
N ASN A 48 -11.34 -12.38 8.38
CA ASN A 48 -11.12 -13.27 9.53
C ASN A 48 -9.68 -13.12 10.04
N TYR A 49 -9.24 -11.86 10.21
CA TYR A 49 -7.87 -11.60 10.63
C TYR A 49 -7.49 -12.38 11.90
N ASN A 50 -6.34 -13.04 11.84
CA ASN A 50 -5.70 -13.72 12.97
C ASN A 50 -4.20 -13.41 12.96
N LYS A 51 -3.74 -12.68 13.99
CA LYS A 51 -2.34 -12.26 14.13
C LYS A 51 -1.36 -13.44 14.10
N GLU A 52 -1.71 -14.58 14.66
CA GLU A 52 -0.84 -15.77 14.73
C GLU A 52 -0.52 -16.36 13.35
N GLN A 53 -1.37 -16.08 12.35
CA GLN A 53 -1.17 -16.51 10.96
C GLN A 53 -0.29 -15.51 10.17
N PHE A 54 -0.01 -14.35 10.72
CA PHE A 54 0.89 -13.39 10.07
C PHE A 54 2.32 -13.94 10.03
N LYS A 55 2.89 -14.00 8.83
CA LYS A 55 4.27 -14.42 8.58
C LYS A 55 4.93 -13.41 7.65
N VAL A 56 6.01 -12.82 8.09
CA VAL A 56 6.86 -11.99 7.22
C VAL A 56 7.53 -12.87 6.16
N GLY A 57 7.86 -14.09 6.52
CA GLY A 57 8.54 -15.04 5.65
C GLY A 57 10.04 -14.78 5.55
N VAL A 58 10.67 -15.43 4.56
CA VAL A 58 12.05 -15.17 4.18
C VAL A 58 12.11 -14.07 3.12
N PRO A 59 13.24 -13.36 2.96
CA PRO A 59 13.39 -12.41 1.87
C PRO A 59 13.13 -13.06 0.51
N VAL A 60 12.31 -12.43 -0.31
CA VAL A 60 12.07 -12.82 -1.71
C VAL A 60 13.03 -12.14 -2.67
N GLY A 61 13.87 -11.24 -2.16
CA GLY A 61 14.86 -10.49 -2.91
C GLY A 61 15.25 -9.20 -2.21
N ASN A 62 15.60 -8.20 -3.00
CA ASN A 62 16.00 -6.88 -2.51
C ASN A 62 15.56 -5.79 -3.49
N ILE A 63 15.49 -4.57 -2.98
CA ILE A 63 15.33 -3.36 -3.78
C ILE A 63 16.39 -2.32 -3.43
N SER A 64 16.66 -1.46 -4.41
CA SER A 64 17.49 -0.27 -4.26
C SER A 64 16.81 0.89 -4.96
N ILE A 65 16.63 2.00 -4.27
CA ILE A 65 16.00 3.23 -4.77
C ILE A 65 17.07 4.32 -4.79
N ASN A 66 17.53 4.68 -5.97
CA ASN A 66 18.47 5.78 -6.18
C ASN A 66 17.69 7.05 -6.53
N PHE A 67 17.68 8.03 -5.63
CA PHE A 67 16.99 9.31 -5.80
C PHE A 67 17.85 10.25 -6.64
N THR A 68 17.36 10.59 -7.81
CA THR A 68 18.03 11.52 -8.75
C THR A 68 17.58 12.96 -8.55
N SER A 69 16.42 13.17 -7.92
CA SER A 69 15.89 14.46 -7.50
C SER A 69 14.85 14.28 -6.38
N ARG A 70 14.20 15.38 -5.98
CA ARG A 70 13.07 15.31 -5.02
C ARG A 70 11.83 14.61 -5.56
N SER A 71 11.71 14.45 -6.87
CA SER A 71 10.53 13.89 -7.56
C SER A 71 10.83 12.71 -8.47
N THR A 72 12.10 12.34 -8.65
CA THR A 72 12.49 11.24 -9.55
C THR A 72 13.48 10.31 -8.88
N ALA A 73 13.37 9.02 -9.20
CA ALA A 73 14.31 8.00 -8.74
C ALA A 73 14.42 6.86 -9.75
N THR A 74 15.45 6.05 -9.59
CA THR A 74 15.61 4.77 -10.26
C THR A 74 15.40 3.67 -9.23
N LEU A 75 14.42 2.82 -9.46
CA LEU A 75 14.15 1.61 -8.69
C LEU A 75 14.84 0.43 -9.39
N GLN A 76 15.76 -0.22 -8.70
CA GLN A 76 16.34 -1.51 -9.08
C GLN A 76 15.78 -2.60 -8.16
N TYR A 77 15.51 -3.76 -8.71
CA TYR A 77 14.97 -4.88 -7.93
C TYR A 77 15.53 -6.21 -8.37
N LEU A 78 15.60 -7.12 -7.41
CA LEU A 78 15.67 -8.57 -7.62
C LEU A 78 14.52 -9.18 -6.81
N ILE A 79 13.56 -9.82 -7.46
CA ILE A 79 12.36 -10.41 -6.83
C ILE A 79 12.17 -11.80 -7.40
N ASN A 80 12.22 -12.83 -6.55
CA ASN A 80 12.03 -14.23 -6.95
C ASN A 80 12.92 -14.65 -8.14
N GLY A 81 14.17 -14.18 -8.17
CA GLY A 81 15.12 -14.45 -9.25
C GLY A 81 15.02 -13.54 -10.47
N PHE A 82 14.00 -12.69 -10.57
CA PHE A 82 13.86 -11.72 -11.67
C PHE A 82 14.46 -10.39 -11.27
N SER A 83 15.43 -9.92 -12.05
CA SER A 83 16.01 -8.58 -11.89
C SER A 83 15.42 -7.58 -12.88
N GLY A 84 15.37 -6.33 -12.49
CA GLY A 84 14.93 -5.26 -13.37
C GLY A 84 15.21 -3.86 -12.81
N GLN A 85 14.98 -2.88 -13.66
CA GLN A 85 15.14 -1.48 -13.34
C GLN A 85 13.95 -0.69 -13.88
N LYS A 86 13.46 0.27 -13.11
CA LYS A 86 12.38 1.19 -13.49
C LYS A 86 12.73 2.62 -13.11
N SER A 87 12.52 3.55 -14.01
CA SER A 87 12.46 4.96 -13.65
C SER A 87 11.10 5.23 -12.99
N ILE A 88 11.14 5.88 -11.83
CA ILE A 88 9.94 6.24 -11.09
C ILE A 88 9.94 7.74 -10.82
N GLN A 89 8.73 8.30 -10.74
CA GLN A 89 8.53 9.71 -10.42
C GLN A 89 7.39 9.88 -9.42
N ARG A 90 7.45 10.96 -8.66
CA ARG A 90 6.35 11.36 -7.78
C ARG A 90 5.12 11.65 -8.62
N GLN A 91 4.00 11.03 -8.28
CA GLN A 91 2.72 11.31 -8.91
C GLN A 91 2.11 12.57 -8.29
N GLU A 92 1.60 13.48 -9.12
CA GLU A 92 0.88 14.68 -8.71
C GLU A 92 -0.62 14.49 -8.99
N PHE A 93 -1.47 14.73 -7.98
CA PHE A 93 -2.92 14.53 -8.08
C PHE A 93 -3.74 15.50 -7.20
N GLY A 94 -3.09 16.38 -6.44
CA GLY A 94 -3.72 17.18 -5.39
C GLY A 94 -4.68 18.25 -5.91
N ARG A 95 -5.85 18.35 -5.28
CA ARG A 95 -6.83 19.43 -5.43
C ARG A 95 -7.59 19.67 -4.12
N GLY A 96 -8.21 20.85 -4.00
CA GLY A 96 -9.01 21.20 -2.81
C GLY A 96 -8.17 21.43 -1.55
N THR A 97 -8.82 21.35 -0.40
CA THR A 97 -8.21 21.55 0.93
C THR A 97 -8.54 20.38 1.83
N SER A 98 -7.70 20.12 2.82
CA SER A 98 -7.90 19.11 3.86
C SER A 98 -7.97 19.76 5.23
N PRO A 99 -8.82 19.29 6.14
CA PRO A 99 -8.87 19.75 7.53
C PRO A 99 -7.65 19.27 8.34
N LEU A 100 -7.02 18.17 7.94
CA LEU A 100 -5.93 17.52 8.68
C LEU A 100 -4.82 17.09 7.71
N ASN A 101 -3.60 16.99 8.25
CA ASN A 101 -2.50 16.29 7.55
C ASN A 101 -2.42 14.85 8.07
N VAL A 102 -2.87 13.91 7.24
CA VAL A 102 -2.98 12.49 7.56
C VAL A 102 -2.16 11.59 6.64
N GLY A 103 -1.37 12.19 5.74
CA GLY A 103 -0.47 11.43 4.86
C GLY A 103 0.58 10.68 5.67
N ASP A 104 0.57 9.35 5.63
CA ASP A 104 1.53 8.44 6.28
C ASP A 104 1.12 6.98 6.09
N MET A 105 1.86 6.06 6.74
CA MET A 105 1.44 4.68 6.93
C MET A 105 0.52 4.57 8.16
N TRP A 106 -0.61 3.87 7.99
CA TRP A 106 -1.59 3.60 9.05
C TRP A 106 -1.81 2.10 9.17
N TRP A 107 -1.96 1.59 10.39
CA TRP A 107 -2.07 0.17 10.67
C TRP A 107 -2.98 -0.12 11.86
N GLY A 108 -3.36 -1.37 12.06
CA GLY A 108 -4.25 -1.78 13.15
C GLY A 108 -3.61 -1.84 14.54
N GLY A 109 -2.37 -1.33 14.69
CA GLY A 109 -1.59 -1.44 15.93
C GLY A 109 -0.97 -2.84 16.11
N SER A 110 -0.16 -3.01 17.17
CA SER A 110 0.62 -4.23 17.41
C SER A 110 -0.22 -5.51 17.60
N ALA A 111 -1.51 -5.37 17.88
CA ALA A 111 -2.43 -6.51 17.94
C ALA A 111 -2.91 -6.98 16.56
N GLN A 112 -2.67 -6.22 15.51
CA GLN A 112 -3.14 -6.48 14.15
C GLN A 112 -2.02 -6.22 13.12
N ASP A 113 -0.85 -6.77 13.34
CA ASP A 113 0.31 -6.65 12.45
C ASP A 113 0.05 -7.19 11.05
N GLY A 114 0.75 -6.63 10.06
CA GLY A 114 0.85 -7.17 8.72
C GLY A 114 -0.13 -6.60 7.71
N TRP A 115 -1.11 -5.78 8.10
CA TRP A 115 -1.99 -5.05 7.19
C TRP A 115 -2.06 -3.57 7.55
N GLY A 116 -2.41 -2.74 6.61
CA GLY A 116 -2.59 -1.31 6.83
C GLY A 116 -2.94 -0.57 5.55
N ILE A 117 -2.94 0.75 5.63
CA ILE A 117 -3.16 1.63 4.50
C ILE A 117 -2.05 2.69 4.43
N SER A 118 -1.38 2.74 3.28
CA SER A 118 -0.46 3.83 2.95
C SER A 118 -1.28 5.00 2.40
N ILE A 119 -1.33 6.10 3.11
CA ILE A 119 -2.03 7.30 2.69
C ILE A 119 -1.03 8.29 2.13
N THR A 120 -1.10 8.57 0.83
CA THR A 120 -0.44 9.71 0.22
C THR A 120 -1.44 10.85 0.12
N GLN A 121 -1.15 11.94 0.81
CA GLN A 121 -2.01 13.12 0.82
C GLN A 121 -1.40 14.23 -0.02
N GLN A 122 -2.22 14.80 -0.91
CA GLN A 122 -1.89 16.02 -1.65
C GLN A 122 -3.09 16.96 -1.62
N ALA A 123 -2.92 18.11 -0.98
CA ALA A 123 -4.03 19.05 -0.73
C ALA A 123 -5.22 18.36 -0.07
N GLY A 124 -6.41 18.42 -0.66
CA GLY A 124 -7.64 17.79 -0.16
C GLY A 124 -7.83 16.33 -0.57
N ILE A 125 -6.93 15.74 -1.34
CA ILE A 125 -7.08 14.38 -1.84
C ILE A 125 -6.22 13.40 -1.06
N LEU A 126 -6.82 12.28 -0.66
CA LEU A 126 -6.11 11.12 -0.14
C LEU A 126 -6.09 10.02 -1.20
N PHE A 127 -4.89 9.57 -1.57
CA PHE A 127 -4.69 8.31 -2.26
C PHE A 127 -4.32 7.26 -1.22
N GLY A 128 -5.16 6.24 -1.04
CA GLY A 128 -4.94 5.15 -0.09
C GLY A 128 -4.58 3.86 -0.81
N ALA A 129 -3.38 3.32 -0.56
CA ALA A 129 -3.05 1.96 -0.95
C ALA A 129 -3.23 1.04 0.27
N TRP A 130 -4.32 0.28 0.29
CA TRP A 130 -4.64 -0.64 1.36
C TRP A 130 -4.04 -2.01 1.10
N TYR A 131 -3.00 -2.36 1.86
CA TYR A 131 -2.30 -3.63 1.79
C TYR A 131 -2.87 -4.62 2.81
N THR A 132 -3.23 -5.80 2.34
CA THR A 132 -3.96 -6.80 3.11
C THR A 132 -3.81 -8.19 2.49
N TYR A 133 -4.72 -9.12 2.81
CA TYR A 133 -4.64 -10.51 2.36
C TYR A 133 -5.96 -11.00 1.76
N GLY A 134 -5.86 -11.77 0.70
CA GLY A 134 -6.97 -12.42 0.03
C GLY A 134 -7.55 -13.60 0.82
N SER A 135 -8.59 -14.23 0.27
CA SER A 135 -9.22 -15.41 0.87
C SER A 135 -8.27 -16.61 0.99
N ASP A 136 -7.19 -16.62 0.21
CA ASP A 136 -6.13 -17.63 0.24
C ASP A 136 -4.93 -17.25 1.14
N GLY A 137 -5.04 -16.14 1.89
CA GLY A 137 -4.00 -15.62 2.78
C GLY A 137 -2.81 -14.97 2.09
N LYS A 138 -2.84 -14.81 0.76
CA LYS A 138 -1.77 -14.14 0.00
C LYS A 138 -1.93 -12.63 0.03
N ALA A 139 -0.79 -11.94 -0.06
CA ALA A 139 -0.71 -10.49 -0.12
C ALA A 139 -1.47 -9.94 -1.34
N ILE A 140 -2.46 -9.09 -1.09
CA ILE A 140 -3.22 -8.33 -2.10
C ILE A 140 -3.34 -6.87 -1.67
N TRP A 141 -3.65 -5.99 -2.61
CA TRP A 141 -3.90 -4.58 -2.28
C TRP A 141 -5.12 -4.04 -3.02
N TYR A 142 -5.71 -3.01 -2.42
CA TYR A 142 -6.79 -2.20 -2.98
C TYR A 142 -6.35 -0.74 -3.03
N ALA A 143 -6.91 0.04 -3.93
CA ALA A 143 -6.65 1.48 -4.01
C ALA A 143 -7.92 2.29 -3.77
N MET A 144 -7.86 3.24 -2.85
CA MET A 144 -8.80 4.36 -2.78
C MET A 144 -8.15 5.53 -3.51
N THR A 145 -8.67 5.86 -4.69
CA THR A 145 -8.01 6.80 -5.61
C THR A 145 -8.51 8.23 -5.47
N ASP A 146 -9.67 8.41 -4.86
CA ASP A 146 -10.33 9.69 -4.66
C ASP A 146 -11.40 9.58 -3.56
N GLY A 147 -11.88 10.73 -3.07
CA GLY A 147 -12.95 10.80 -2.08
C GLY A 147 -13.27 12.24 -1.69
N THR A 148 -14.09 12.38 -0.67
CA THR A 148 -14.55 13.68 -0.17
C THR A 148 -14.43 13.78 1.34
N TRP A 149 -14.11 14.97 1.83
CA TRP A 149 -14.11 15.31 3.25
C TRP A 149 -15.49 15.79 3.70
N THR A 150 -15.90 15.30 4.88
CA THR A 150 -17.01 15.86 5.67
C THR A 150 -16.52 15.96 7.11
N GLY A 151 -16.19 17.16 7.57
CA GLY A 151 -15.46 17.34 8.83
C GLY A 151 -14.12 16.57 8.78
N ASN A 152 -13.84 15.76 9.78
CA ASN A 152 -12.63 14.93 9.87
C ASN A 152 -12.80 13.54 9.23
N THR A 153 -13.85 13.33 8.47
CA THR A 153 -14.15 12.06 7.82
C THR A 153 -13.89 12.15 6.32
N TYR A 154 -13.09 11.23 5.79
CA TYR A 154 -12.85 11.08 4.36
C TYR A 154 -13.51 9.81 3.84
N THR A 155 -14.36 9.93 2.84
CA THR A 155 -15.09 8.79 2.24
C THR A 155 -14.83 8.72 0.76
N GLY A 156 -14.50 7.52 0.28
CA GLY A 156 -14.24 7.26 -1.13
C GLY A 156 -14.56 5.83 -1.54
N ALA A 157 -14.64 5.60 -2.84
CA ALA A 157 -14.67 4.25 -3.39
C ALA A 157 -13.27 3.65 -3.36
N PHE A 158 -13.18 2.32 -3.17
CA PHE A 158 -11.95 1.59 -3.41
C PHE A 158 -12.12 0.55 -4.50
N ILE A 159 -11.02 0.28 -5.18
CA ILE A 159 -10.95 -0.63 -6.32
C ILE A 159 -9.93 -1.72 -6.07
N SER A 160 -10.15 -2.90 -6.62
CA SER A 160 -9.11 -3.85 -6.98
C SER A 160 -8.61 -3.54 -8.38
N THR A 161 -7.50 -4.12 -8.76
CA THR A 161 -6.96 -3.94 -10.12
C THR A 161 -6.44 -5.25 -10.68
N LEU A 162 -6.55 -5.42 -11.99
CA LEU A 162 -5.79 -6.39 -12.77
C LEU A 162 -4.92 -5.62 -13.75
N SER A 163 -3.77 -6.16 -14.12
CA SER A 163 -2.90 -5.53 -15.10
C SER A 163 -1.95 -6.55 -15.75
N SER A 164 -1.03 -6.08 -16.59
CA SER A 164 0.07 -6.92 -17.06
C SER A 164 1.01 -7.30 -15.91
N PRO A 165 1.72 -8.44 -16.02
CA PRO A 165 2.80 -8.75 -15.09
C PRO A 165 3.79 -7.59 -14.97
N TRP A 166 4.30 -7.37 -13.76
CA TRP A 166 5.26 -6.30 -13.50
C TRP A 166 6.67 -6.84 -13.23
N VAL A 167 6.77 -7.91 -12.42
CA VAL A 167 8.04 -8.58 -12.10
C VAL A 167 8.47 -9.43 -13.27
N GLY A 168 9.71 -9.23 -13.75
CA GLY A 168 10.28 -10.02 -14.85
C GLY A 168 9.66 -9.76 -16.23
N ALA A 169 8.85 -8.73 -16.39
CA ALA A 169 8.18 -8.40 -17.64
C ALA A 169 8.22 -6.90 -17.94
N THR A 170 8.00 -6.55 -19.20
CA THR A 170 7.74 -5.16 -19.59
C THR A 170 6.29 -4.84 -19.23
N TYR A 171 6.12 -3.94 -18.27
CA TYR A 171 4.80 -3.48 -17.84
C TYR A 171 4.06 -2.77 -18.98
N ASN A 172 2.81 -3.18 -19.25
CA ASN A 172 1.93 -2.55 -20.22
C ASN A 172 0.76 -1.85 -19.49
N PRO A 173 0.77 -0.51 -19.34
CA PRO A 173 -0.27 0.21 -18.64
C PRO A 173 -1.65 0.13 -19.31
N ASN A 174 -1.72 -0.18 -20.60
CA ASN A 174 -2.99 -0.33 -21.32
C ASN A 174 -3.79 -1.58 -20.89
N LEU A 175 -3.17 -2.49 -20.15
CA LEU A 175 -3.82 -3.67 -19.59
C LEU A 175 -4.33 -3.44 -18.16
N LEU A 176 -4.17 -2.22 -17.61
CA LEU A 176 -4.72 -1.87 -16.31
C LEU A 176 -6.25 -1.85 -16.35
N GLN A 177 -6.86 -2.69 -15.53
CA GLN A 177 -8.31 -2.80 -15.38
C GLN A 177 -8.69 -2.46 -13.93
N PRO A 178 -9.20 -1.26 -13.64
CA PRO A 178 -9.77 -0.95 -12.35
C PRO A 178 -11.12 -1.68 -12.18
N ILE A 179 -11.27 -2.36 -11.05
CA ILE A 179 -12.46 -3.17 -10.74
C ILE A 179 -13.07 -2.61 -9.45
N PRO A 180 -14.28 -2.02 -9.48
CA PRO A 180 -14.94 -1.56 -8.28
C PRO A 180 -15.02 -2.68 -7.23
N ALA A 181 -14.62 -2.39 -5.99
CA ALA A 181 -14.61 -3.37 -4.93
C ALA A 181 -15.49 -2.95 -3.74
N GLY A 182 -15.64 -1.65 -3.48
CA GLY A 182 -16.47 -1.16 -2.39
C GLY A 182 -16.28 0.30 -2.03
N THR A 183 -16.67 0.65 -0.82
CA THR A 183 -16.53 2.00 -0.24
C THR A 183 -15.74 1.93 1.05
N MET A 184 -14.94 2.96 1.32
CA MET A 184 -14.13 3.11 2.53
C MET A 184 -14.35 4.49 3.13
N THR A 185 -14.48 4.51 4.45
CA THR A 185 -14.56 5.73 5.27
C THR A 185 -13.44 5.72 6.29
N LEU A 186 -12.65 6.80 6.30
CA LEU A 186 -11.61 7.07 7.28
C LEU A 186 -12.07 8.22 8.16
N ASN A 187 -12.37 7.94 9.43
CA ASN A 187 -12.78 8.95 10.41
C ASN A 187 -11.61 9.20 11.36
N PHE A 188 -10.96 10.37 11.22
CA PHE A 188 -9.80 10.76 12.01
C PHE A 188 -10.26 11.47 13.29
N SER A 189 -9.97 10.86 14.45
CA SER A 189 -10.19 11.52 15.74
C SER A 189 -9.13 12.59 16.02
N ASP A 190 -7.92 12.36 15.53
CA ASP A 190 -6.78 13.28 15.58
C ASP A 190 -5.74 12.93 14.50
N ALA A 191 -4.55 13.55 14.57
CA ALA A 191 -3.48 13.31 13.58
C ALA A 191 -2.88 11.89 13.62
N ASN A 192 -3.11 11.11 14.68
CA ASN A 192 -2.48 9.82 14.91
C ASN A 192 -3.47 8.66 15.07
N ASN A 193 -4.76 8.94 15.23
CA ASN A 193 -5.79 7.94 15.49
C ASN A 193 -6.96 8.12 14.52
N ALA A 194 -7.43 7.01 13.97
CA ALA A 194 -8.60 6.98 13.09
C ALA A 194 -9.36 5.67 13.21
N THR A 195 -10.56 5.67 12.66
CA THR A 195 -11.36 4.47 12.43
C THR A 195 -11.54 4.28 10.94
N MET A 196 -11.19 3.10 10.44
CA MET A 196 -11.39 2.70 9.05
C MET A 196 -12.61 1.78 8.97
N THR A 197 -13.64 2.22 8.26
CA THR A 197 -14.81 1.38 7.93
C THR A 197 -14.80 1.10 6.44
N TYR A 198 -14.94 -0.15 6.05
CA TYR A 198 -15.03 -0.55 4.66
C TYR A 198 -16.19 -1.50 4.41
N THR A 199 -16.81 -1.38 3.24
CA THR A 199 -17.88 -2.26 2.77
C THR A 199 -17.53 -2.77 1.38
N PHE A 200 -17.41 -4.08 1.23
CA PHE A 200 -17.24 -4.71 -0.08
C PHE A 200 -18.60 -4.84 -0.77
N THR A 201 -18.71 -4.29 -1.97
CA THR A 201 -19.90 -4.39 -2.82
C THR A 201 -19.73 -5.40 -3.95
N ALA A 202 -18.48 -5.86 -4.18
CA ALA A 202 -18.15 -6.84 -5.22
C ALA A 202 -16.95 -7.70 -4.82
N GLY A 203 -16.68 -8.74 -5.61
CA GLY A 203 -15.54 -9.65 -5.42
C GLY A 203 -15.78 -10.71 -4.34
N PRO A 204 -14.70 -11.40 -3.90
CA PRO A 204 -14.80 -12.55 -3.00
C PRO A 204 -15.28 -12.20 -1.59
N PHE A 205 -15.29 -10.93 -1.22
CA PHE A 205 -15.74 -10.43 0.08
C PHE A 205 -17.04 -9.63 0.01
N ALA A 206 -17.78 -9.69 -1.11
CA ALA A 206 -19.02 -8.95 -1.31
C ALA A 206 -20.01 -9.15 -0.15
N GLY A 207 -20.64 -8.06 0.30
CA GLY A 207 -21.57 -8.04 1.44
C GLY A 207 -20.88 -7.89 2.80
N THR A 208 -19.54 -7.91 2.88
CA THR A 208 -18.81 -7.72 4.14
C THR A 208 -18.65 -6.24 4.46
N THR A 209 -19.03 -5.86 5.68
CA THR A 209 -18.69 -4.56 6.28
C THR A 209 -17.92 -4.79 7.56
N GLN A 210 -16.79 -4.10 7.72
CA GLN A 210 -16.01 -4.12 8.96
C GLN A 210 -15.53 -2.71 9.33
N THR A 211 -15.37 -2.50 10.62
CA THR A 211 -14.81 -1.28 11.20
C THR A 211 -13.60 -1.66 12.04
N LYS A 212 -12.48 -0.99 11.80
CA LYS A 212 -11.21 -1.24 12.49
C LYS A 212 -10.61 0.07 12.99
N PRO A 213 -10.18 0.13 14.26
CA PRO A 213 -9.32 1.22 14.69
C PRO A 213 -7.98 1.11 13.95
N ILE A 214 -7.43 2.23 13.53
CA ILE A 214 -6.11 2.35 12.95
C ILE A 214 -5.34 3.50 13.60
N VAL A 215 -4.05 3.33 13.68
CA VAL A 215 -3.14 4.34 14.23
C VAL A 215 -2.05 4.66 13.20
N ARG A 216 -1.53 5.88 13.25
CA ARG A 216 -0.35 6.28 12.46
C ARG A 216 0.84 5.43 12.92
N GLN A 217 1.57 4.85 12.00
CA GLN A 217 2.74 4.04 12.33
C GLN A 217 3.90 4.94 12.77
N PRO A 218 4.45 4.78 13.99
CA PRO A 218 5.63 5.52 14.40
C PRO A 218 6.89 4.98 13.73
N TYR A 219 7.85 5.85 13.41
CA TYR A 219 9.19 5.54 12.87
C TYR A 219 10.30 6.12 13.74
#